data_3c3b2ed45be25a701112c9050860f582
#
_entry.id   3c3b2ed45be25a701112c9050860f582
#
_cell.length_a   1.000
_cell.length_b   1.000
_cell.length_c   1.000
_cell.angle_alpha   90.00
_cell.angle_beta   90.00
_cell.angle_gamma   90.00
#
_symmetry.space_group_name_H-M   'P 1'
#
loop_
_entity.id
_entity.type
_entity.pdbx_description
1 polymer ?
#
loop_
_entity_poly.entity_id
_entity_poly.type
_entity_poly.pdbx_seq_one_letter_code
_entity_poly.pdbx_strand_id
1 'polypeptide(L)'
;MKKPLKMFGAVSLSIMLAVLAACSSETSKTGSESSKDSEFPQKSITLIVPSTAGGGTDTTARALAAEAEEYLGQPIGVVNKPGGSGSIGMTEGANAKADGYTVTMAFVELTMYEHLGLSPLTPDQIKPVGLINFDPSALTVAADAPYDTLDEFIAYAKENPGKVKIGNSGTGSIWHIAAASLESNADIKVNHVPFEGAAQATTALVGGHVDAVTVSPAEVKAQLDAGKVKTLAVMSGKRSDIIPDVPTFKEAGLDVEQIGTWRGLTVPKDTPDEVVTVLEDAFLKAAEKESFTKFMSNSGLGIQLKSASEFKTYMKENYDLYGKVISGLDLN
;
A
#
# COMPACT_ATOMS: atom_id res chain seq x y z
N MET A 1 66.22 -1.57 -39.12
CA MET A 1 67.60 -1.24 -38.87
C MET A 1 67.84 -1.04 -37.39
N LYS A 2 68.68 -1.94 -36.85
CA LYS A 2 69.68 -1.77 -35.77
C LYS A 2 69.26 -1.31 -34.40
N LYS A 3 69.27 -2.33 -33.47
CA LYS A 3 69.69 -2.25 -32.06
C LYS A 3 71.07 -1.55 -31.89
N PRO A 4 71.55 -1.22 -30.67
CA PRO A 4 71.80 -2.07 -29.51
C PRO A 4 71.55 -1.33 -28.15
N LEU A 5 71.21 -2.04 -26.99
CA LEU A 5 71.97 -2.92 -26.09
C LEU A 5 73.17 -2.24 -25.36
N LYS A 6 73.08 -2.24 -24.01
CA LYS A 6 74.16 -2.48 -23.02
C LYS A 6 73.64 -2.00 -21.64
N MET A 7 73.48 -2.76 -20.62
CA MET A 7 74.16 -3.76 -19.81
C MET A 7 75.21 -3.20 -18.81
N PHE A 8 75.15 -3.75 -17.60
CA PHE A 8 76.05 -3.68 -16.43
C PHE A 8 75.66 -2.66 -15.34
N GLY A 9 75.66 -2.94 -14.07
CA GLY A 9 76.32 -4.02 -13.36
C GLY A 9 75.90 -4.09 -11.91
N ALA A 10 76.19 -5.17 -11.39
CA ALA A 10 75.93 -5.86 -10.17
C ALA A 10 76.79 -5.43 -8.95
N VAL A 11 76.51 -6.10 -7.79
CA VAL A 11 77.40 -6.32 -6.62
C VAL A 11 77.23 -5.23 -5.52
N SER A 12 76.98 -5.49 -4.23
CA SER A 12 77.32 -6.57 -3.25
C SER A 12 76.40 -6.36 -2.02
N LEU A 13 75.84 -7.38 -1.38
CA LEU A 13 76.26 -8.35 -0.38
C LEU A 13 77.01 -7.73 0.84
N SER A 14 76.40 -7.79 2.02
CA SER A 14 76.95 -8.12 3.34
C SER A 14 75.90 -7.98 4.45
N ILE A 15 75.38 -9.07 4.93
CA ILE A 15 75.44 -9.80 6.21
C ILE A 15 75.85 -8.91 7.42
N MET A 16 74.95 -8.81 8.40
CA MET A 16 75.32 -9.06 9.78
C MET A 16 74.11 -9.39 10.67
N LEU A 17 74.11 -10.64 11.19
CA LEU A 17 73.34 -11.11 12.31
C LEU A 17 73.76 -10.42 13.60
N ALA A 18 72.82 -10.03 14.48
CA ALA A 18 73.02 -10.07 15.90
C ALA A 18 71.70 -10.37 16.61
N VAL A 19 71.70 -11.46 17.31
CA VAL A 19 70.71 -12.02 18.25
C VAL A 19 70.76 -11.22 19.54
N LEU A 20 69.60 -11.01 20.22
CA LEU A 20 69.39 -11.45 21.59
C LEU A 20 67.99 -11.04 22.12
N ALA A 21 67.43 -12.02 22.73
CA ALA A 21 66.18 -12.07 23.43
C ALA A 21 66.11 -11.16 24.65
N ALA A 22 64.91 -10.71 25.00
CA ALA A 22 64.40 -10.71 26.38
C ALA A 22 62.90 -10.42 26.45
N CYS A 23 62.17 -11.42 26.90
CA CYS A 23 61.11 -11.45 27.88
C CYS A 23 59.89 -10.49 27.78
N SER A 24 58.78 -11.11 27.45
CA SER A 24 57.61 -11.26 28.33
C SER A 24 56.92 -10.01 28.86
N SER A 25 55.79 -9.73 28.26
CA SER A 25 54.53 -9.58 29.03
C SER A 25 53.33 -9.71 28.04
N GLU A 26 52.62 -10.81 28.24
CA GLU A 26 51.27 -10.99 27.70
C GLU A 26 50.41 -9.78 28.14
N THR A 27 49.96 -9.06 27.15
CA THR A 27 48.72 -8.32 27.27
C THR A 27 47.90 -8.65 26.02
N SER A 28 47.11 -9.68 26.17
CA SER A 28 46.03 -9.99 25.24
C SER A 28 45.11 -8.81 25.15
N LYS A 29 45.40 -7.89 24.26
CA LYS A 29 44.36 -7.01 23.73
C LYS A 29 43.64 -7.85 22.70
N THR A 30 42.59 -8.53 23.16
CA THR A 30 41.47 -8.90 22.35
C THR A 30 40.93 -7.61 21.79
N GLY A 31 41.41 -7.23 20.61
CA GLY A 31 40.77 -6.25 19.81
C GLY A 31 39.39 -6.80 19.45
N SER A 32 38.41 -6.47 20.27
CA SER A 32 37.03 -6.45 19.81
C SER A 32 37.04 -5.46 18.64
N GLU A 33 37.16 -5.98 17.42
CA GLU A 33 36.64 -5.29 16.27
C GLU A 33 35.12 -5.14 16.54
N SER A 34 34.78 -4.06 17.23
CA SER A 34 33.46 -3.47 17.11
C SER A 34 33.30 -3.22 15.61
N SER A 35 32.68 -4.17 14.91
CA SER A 35 32.00 -3.88 13.68
C SER A 35 31.14 -2.67 13.99
N LYS A 36 31.53 -1.51 13.51
CA LYS A 36 30.57 -0.44 13.30
C LYS A 36 29.57 -1.04 12.34
N ASP A 37 28.48 -1.60 12.89
CA ASP A 37 27.28 -1.89 12.12
C ASP A 37 26.99 -0.60 11.40
N SER A 38 27.11 -0.64 10.08
CA SER A 38 26.85 0.52 9.25
C SER A 38 25.39 0.86 9.45
N GLU A 39 25.18 1.97 10.15
CA GLU A 39 23.85 2.44 10.55
C GLU A 39 22.94 2.48 9.31
N PHE A 40 21.89 1.67 9.29
CA PHE A 40 20.90 1.67 8.21
C PHE A 40 20.05 2.95 8.31
N PRO A 41 19.69 3.58 7.14
CA PRO A 41 20.10 3.30 5.76
C PRO A 41 21.35 4.09 5.31
N GLN A 42 22.17 3.50 4.39
CA GLN A 42 23.38 4.12 3.82
C GLN A 42 23.22 4.54 2.34
N LYS A 43 22.09 4.21 1.72
CA LYS A 43 21.77 4.50 0.31
C LYS A 43 20.26 4.71 0.15
N SER A 44 19.86 5.16 -1.03
CA SER A 44 18.46 5.39 -1.36
C SER A 44 17.61 4.12 -1.19
N ILE A 45 16.36 4.31 -0.74
CA ILE A 45 15.34 3.28 -0.56
C ILE A 45 14.41 3.31 -1.77
N THR A 46 13.96 2.15 -2.23
CA THR A 46 12.91 2.03 -3.24
C THR A 46 11.58 1.74 -2.55
N LEU A 47 10.58 2.57 -2.81
CA LEU A 47 9.20 2.35 -2.39
C LEU A 47 8.37 1.87 -3.59
N ILE A 48 8.06 0.57 -3.62
CA ILE A 48 7.20 -0.03 -4.64
C ILE A 48 5.75 0.36 -4.34
N VAL A 49 5.07 0.86 -5.35
CA VAL A 49 3.63 1.16 -5.34
C VAL A 49 2.94 0.22 -6.32
N PRO A 50 2.16 -0.79 -5.85
CA PRO A 50 1.53 -1.81 -6.70
C PRO A 50 0.29 -1.31 -7.45
N SER A 51 0.27 -0.07 -7.85
CA SER A 51 -0.86 0.56 -8.56
C SER A 51 -0.37 1.55 -9.61
N THR A 52 -1.29 2.00 -10.47
CA THR A 52 -1.03 3.05 -11.46
C THR A 52 -0.74 4.39 -10.76
N ALA A 53 0.08 5.22 -11.42
CA ALA A 53 0.37 6.56 -10.93
C ALA A 53 -0.88 7.45 -10.87
N GLY A 54 -0.94 8.34 -9.88
CA GLY A 54 -2.01 9.33 -9.69
C GLY A 54 -3.24 8.83 -8.91
N GLY A 55 -3.31 7.54 -8.57
CA GLY A 55 -4.35 7.02 -7.68
C GLY A 55 -4.02 7.27 -6.20
N GLY A 56 -4.99 6.99 -5.30
CA GLY A 56 -4.84 7.23 -3.86
C GLY A 56 -3.61 6.55 -3.24
N THR A 57 -3.25 5.34 -3.68
CA THR A 57 -2.05 4.63 -3.20
C THR A 57 -0.76 5.33 -3.63
N ASP A 58 -0.67 5.76 -4.88
CA ASP A 58 0.52 6.45 -5.40
C ASP A 58 0.72 7.83 -4.75
N THR A 59 -0.36 8.60 -4.63
CA THR A 59 -0.28 9.93 -4.04
C THR A 59 0.04 9.89 -2.54
N THR A 60 -0.53 8.93 -1.79
CA THR A 60 -0.16 8.66 -0.39
C THR A 60 1.31 8.28 -0.26
N ALA A 61 1.79 7.35 -1.11
CA ALA A 61 3.18 6.89 -1.08
C ALA A 61 4.18 8.03 -1.35
N ARG A 62 3.90 8.89 -2.33
CA ARG A 62 4.77 10.02 -2.68
C ARG A 62 4.80 11.09 -1.59
N ALA A 63 3.64 11.43 -1.03
CA ALA A 63 3.55 12.38 0.06
C ALA A 63 4.28 11.86 1.31
N LEU A 64 4.10 10.59 1.65
CA LEU A 64 4.76 9.96 2.78
C LEU A 64 6.28 9.84 2.58
N ALA A 65 6.73 9.43 1.39
CA ALA A 65 8.14 9.31 1.05
C ALA A 65 8.87 10.65 1.21
N ALA A 66 8.28 11.74 0.69
CA ALA A 66 8.87 13.07 0.78
C ALA A 66 9.12 13.54 2.23
N GLU A 67 8.23 13.15 3.17
CA GLU A 67 8.39 13.49 4.58
C GLU A 67 9.32 12.52 5.32
N ALA A 68 9.35 11.24 4.90
CA ALA A 68 10.18 10.23 5.56
C ALA A 68 11.67 10.37 5.23
N GLU A 69 12.04 10.99 4.11
CA GLU A 69 13.43 11.28 3.74
C GLU A 69 14.18 12.06 4.82
N GLU A 70 13.49 12.97 5.51
CA GLU A 70 14.09 13.76 6.62
C GLU A 70 14.54 12.86 7.77
N TYR A 71 13.74 11.84 8.11
CA TYR A 71 14.03 10.95 9.24
C TYR A 71 15.03 9.85 8.88
N LEU A 72 15.03 9.40 7.62
CA LEU A 72 15.92 8.35 7.13
C LEU A 72 17.28 8.90 6.65
N GLY A 73 17.38 10.22 6.40
CA GLY A 73 18.58 10.84 5.86
C GLY A 73 18.97 10.33 4.47
N GLN A 74 18.08 9.64 3.76
CA GLN A 74 18.30 9.05 2.44
C GLN A 74 17.09 9.28 1.53
N PRO A 75 17.31 9.46 0.21
CA PRO A 75 16.21 9.59 -0.74
C PRO A 75 15.35 8.33 -0.84
N ILE A 76 14.05 8.51 -1.09
CA ILE A 76 13.09 7.42 -1.34
C ILE A 76 12.57 7.52 -2.76
N GLY A 77 12.96 6.59 -3.62
CA GLY A 77 12.48 6.50 -5.00
C GLY A 77 11.16 5.73 -5.08
N VAL A 78 10.08 6.41 -5.49
CA VAL A 78 8.75 5.77 -5.66
C VAL A 78 8.63 5.18 -7.06
N VAL A 79 8.33 3.87 -7.14
CA VAL A 79 8.23 3.11 -8.40
C VAL A 79 6.87 2.41 -8.50
N ASN A 80 6.09 2.74 -9.52
CA ASN A 80 4.80 2.10 -9.77
C ASN A 80 4.97 0.74 -10.48
N LYS A 81 4.32 -0.29 -9.95
CA LYS A 81 4.31 -1.67 -10.46
C LYS A 81 2.88 -2.20 -10.51
N PRO A 82 2.02 -1.68 -11.40
CA PRO A 82 0.63 -2.08 -11.49
C PRO A 82 0.46 -3.48 -12.10
N GLY A 83 -0.76 -4.03 -11.98
CA GLY A 83 -1.19 -5.28 -12.61
C GLY A 83 -1.64 -6.34 -11.62
N GLY A 84 -2.60 -7.18 -12.04
CA GLY A 84 -3.17 -8.27 -11.24
C GLY A 84 -3.76 -7.80 -9.92
N SER A 85 -4.51 -6.69 -9.91
CA SER A 85 -5.03 -6.05 -8.68
C SER A 85 -3.92 -5.78 -7.64
N GLY A 86 -2.71 -5.41 -8.12
CA GLY A 86 -1.53 -5.10 -7.28
C GLY A 86 -0.64 -6.31 -6.98
N SER A 87 -1.04 -7.54 -7.32
CA SER A 87 -0.28 -8.74 -6.99
C SER A 87 1.12 -8.76 -7.60
N ILE A 88 1.31 -8.16 -8.79
CA ILE A 88 2.63 -8.09 -9.45
C ILE A 88 3.61 -7.30 -8.58
N GLY A 89 3.26 -6.06 -8.23
CA GLY A 89 4.14 -5.20 -7.43
C GLY A 89 4.34 -5.71 -6.00
N MET A 90 3.29 -6.26 -5.35
CA MET A 90 3.41 -6.84 -4.01
C MET A 90 4.29 -8.10 -4.00
N THR A 91 4.17 -8.95 -5.02
CA THR A 91 5.04 -10.15 -5.14
C THR A 91 6.48 -9.75 -5.44
N GLU A 92 6.72 -8.73 -6.27
CA GLU A 92 8.07 -8.20 -6.50
C GLU A 92 8.68 -7.69 -5.18
N GLY A 93 7.91 -6.92 -4.39
CA GLY A 93 8.34 -6.42 -3.09
C GLY A 93 8.61 -7.52 -2.07
N ALA A 94 7.73 -8.53 -1.97
CA ALA A 94 7.89 -9.66 -1.06
C ALA A 94 9.15 -10.50 -1.36
N ASN A 95 9.51 -10.62 -2.64
CA ASN A 95 10.68 -11.37 -3.10
C ASN A 95 11.95 -10.53 -3.25
N ALA A 96 11.92 -9.25 -2.89
CA ALA A 96 13.10 -8.40 -2.92
C ALA A 96 14.13 -8.86 -1.87
N LYS A 97 15.32 -8.26 -1.91
CA LYS A 97 16.35 -8.54 -0.91
C LYS A 97 15.89 -8.04 0.47
N ALA A 98 16.02 -8.89 1.48
CA ALA A 98 15.58 -8.61 2.86
C ALA A 98 16.57 -7.71 3.62
N ASP A 99 16.97 -6.59 3.03
CA ASP A 99 17.94 -5.64 3.58
C ASP A 99 17.34 -4.26 3.92
N GLY A 100 16.01 -4.10 3.79
CA GLY A 100 15.28 -2.87 4.08
C GLY A 100 15.29 -1.81 2.98
N TYR A 101 16.06 -1.99 1.90
CA TYR A 101 16.14 -1.00 0.81
C TYR A 101 15.04 -1.14 -0.24
N THR A 102 14.17 -2.14 -0.10
CA THR A 102 12.93 -2.25 -0.86
C THR A 102 11.77 -2.32 0.11
N VAL A 103 10.96 -1.27 0.12
CA VAL A 103 9.72 -1.15 0.88
C VAL A 103 8.56 -1.21 -0.09
N THR A 104 7.44 -1.80 0.28
CA THR A 104 6.24 -1.87 -0.54
C THR A 104 5.08 -1.19 0.16
N MET A 105 4.37 -0.30 -0.54
CA MET A 105 3.09 0.23 -0.10
C MET A 105 2.02 -0.83 -0.38
N ALA A 106 1.89 -1.80 0.52
CA ALA A 106 0.86 -2.82 0.43
C ALA A 106 -0.53 -2.22 0.70
N PHE A 107 -1.55 -2.87 0.16
CA PHE A 107 -2.95 -2.51 0.38
C PHE A 107 -3.81 -3.77 0.54
N VAL A 108 -5.08 -3.58 0.85
CA VAL A 108 -6.01 -4.60 1.36
C VAL A 108 -6.09 -5.87 0.50
N GLU A 109 -5.90 -5.78 -0.81
CA GLU A 109 -5.93 -6.92 -1.73
C GLU A 109 -4.94 -8.03 -1.34
N LEU A 110 -3.84 -7.70 -0.65
CA LEU A 110 -2.92 -8.68 -0.08
C LEU A 110 -3.63 -9.72 0.82
N THR A 111 -4.68 -9.29 1.52
CA THR A 111 -5.47 -10.15 2.42
C THR A 111 -6.58 -10.93 1.71
N MET A 112 -6.74 -10.73 0.40
CA MET A 112 -7.79 -11.35 -0.41
C MET A 112 -7.27 -12.28 -1.50
N TYR A 113 -6.00 -12.16 -1.89
CA TYR A 113 -5.45 -12.88 -3.06
C TYR A 113 -5.67 -14.39 -3.02
N GLU A 114 -5.39 -15.03 -1.89
CA GLU A 114 -5.56 -16.48 -1.75
C GLU A 114 -7.03 -16.88 -1.83
N HIS A 115 -7.92 -16.13 -1.18
CA HIS A 115 -9.36 -16.38 -1.19
C HIS A 115 -10.00 -16.23 -2.57
N LEU A 116 -9.41 -15.39 -3.43
CA LEU A 116 -9.83 -15.12 -4.80
C LEU A 116 -9.10 -15.98 -5.84
N GLY A 117 -8.07 -16.73 -5.43
CA GLY A 117 -7.23 -17.47 -6.37
C GLY A 117 -6.40 -16.58 -7.32
N LEU A 118 -6.18 -15.30 -6.97
CA LEU A 118 -5.51 -14.32 -7.82
C LEU A 118 -3.98 -14.37 -7.69
N SER A 119 -3.46 -14.74 -6.52
CA SER A 119 -2.03 -14.86 -6.26
C SER A 119 -1.81 -15.78 -5.05
N PRO A 120 -0.70 -16.54 -5.01
CA PRO A 120 -0.31 -17.33 -3.84
C PRO A 120 0.29 -16.47 -2.72
N LEU A 121 0.45 -15.16 -2.92
CA LEU A 121 1.01 -14.26 -1.91
C LEU A 121 0.03 -14.07 -0.75
N THR A 122 0.50 -14.31 0.46
CA THR A 122 -0.26 -14.16 1.70
C THR A 122 0.43 -13.17 2.65
N PRO A 123 -0.30 -12.62 3.66
CA PRO A 123 0.30 -11.74 4.66
C PRO A 123 1.49 -12.34 5.43
N ASP A 124 1.57 -13.67 5.55
CA ASP A 124 2.67 -14.35 6.25
C ASP A 124 4.00 -14.37 5.48
N GLN A 125 3.99 -13.98 4.22
CA GLN A 125 5.17 -13.95 3.34
C GLN A 125 5.84 -12.58 3.31
N ILE A 126 5.33 -11.61 4.07
CA ILE A 126 5.89 -10.27 4.20
C ILE A 126 6.03 -9.89 5.68
N LYS A 127 6.81 -8.87 5.97
CA LYS A 127 6.94 -8.29 7.30
C LYS A 127 6.37 -6.86 7.30
N PRO A 128 5.39 -6.57 8.18
CA PRO A 128 4.80 -5.23 8.28
C PRO A 128 5.79 -4.22 8.85
N VAL A 129 5.69 -2.98 8.39
CA VAL A 129 6.41 -1.81 8.91
C VAL A 129 5.43 -0.86 9.62
N GLY A 130 4.26 -0.62 9.05
CA GLY A 130 3.24 0.20 9.69
C GLY A 130 2.05 0.45 8.78
N LEU A 131 0.86 0.63 9.38
CA LEU A 131 -0.34 1.09 8.68
C LEU A 131 -0.36 2.60 8.63
N ILE A 132 -0.76 3.16 7.50
CA ILE A 132 -0.75 4.62 7.26
C ILE A 132 -2.16 5.16 7.05
N ASN A 133 -3.02 4.44 6.31
CA ASN A 133 -4.27 4.97 5.80
C ASN A 133 -5.37 3.90 5.83
N PHE A 134 -6.62 4.35 5.97
CA PHE A 134 -7.82 3.58 5.69
C PHE A 134 -8.87 4.48 5.04
N ASP A 135 -9.42 4.04 3.91
CA ASP A 135 -10.51 4.71 3.20
C ASP A 135 -11.68 3.73 3.02
N PRO A 136 -12.87 4.02 3.56
CA PRO A 136 -14.03 3.17 3.38
C PRO A 136 -14.52 3.20 1.92
N SER A 137 -15.17 2.13 1.49
CA SER A 137 -15.97 2.13 0.27
C SER A 137 -17.20 3.04 0.43
N ALA A 138 -17.66 3.59 -0.69
CA ALA A 138 -18.87 4.40 -0.74
C ALA A 138 -19.63 4.16 -2.05
N LEU A 139 -20.96 4.08 -1.98
CA LEU A 139 -21.79 4.06 -3.18
C LEU A 139 -21.97 5.49 -3.69
N THR A 140 -21.38 5.76 -4.85
CA THR A 140 -21.44 7.07 -5.51
C THR A 140 -22.09 6.93 -6.89
N VAL A 141 -22.97 7.87 -7.23
CA VAL A 141 -23.74 7.90 -8.46
C VAL A 141 -23.61 9.25 -9.16
N ALA A 142 -24.04 9.36 -10.42
CA ALA A 142 -24.10 10.66 -11.11
C ALA A 142 -25.03 11.62 -10.36
N ALA A 143 -24.73 12.92 -10.41
CA ALA A 143 -25.53 13.93 -9.69
C ALA A 143 -26.99 13.97 -10.15
N ASP A 144 -27.24 13.67 -11.43
CA ASP A 144 -28.56 13.65 -12.06
C ASP A 144 -29.23 12.26 -12.07
N ALA A 145 -28.64 11.26 -11.34
CA ALA A 145 -29.24 9.95 -11.19
C ALA A 145 -30.65 10.05 -10.56
N PRO A 146 -31.59 9.16 -10.94
CA PRO A 146 -33.01 9.25 -10.54
C PRO A 146 -33.28 8.80 -9.11
N TYR A 147 -32.27 8.71 -8.27
CA TYR A 147 -32.31 8.33 -6.85
C TYR A 147 -31.35 9.19 -6.04
N ASP A 148 -31.79 9.62 -4.85
CA ASP A 148 -31.05 10.49 -3.95
C ASP A 148 -30.62 9.77 -2.65
N THR A 149 -31.14 8.57 -2.39
CA THR A 149 -30.88 7.78 -1.20
C THR A 149 -30.46 6.35 -1.56
N LEU A 150 -29.86 5.64 -0.58
CA LEU A 150 -29.54 4.22 -0.73
C LEU A 150 -30.80 3.38 -0.98
N ASP A 151 -31.89 3.68 -0.27
CA ASP A 151 -33.15 2.94 -0.40
C ASP A 151 -33.76 3.10 -1.80
N GLU A 152 -33.74 4.31 -2.36
CA GLU A 152 -34.21 4.57 -3.73
C GLU A 152 -33.34 3.86 -4.77
N PHE A 153 -32.00 3.86 -4.60
CA PHE A 153 -31.10 3.09 -5.46
C PHE A 153 -31.42 1.59 -5.41
N ILE A 154 -31.60 1.03 -4.21
CA ILE A 154 -31.93 -0.40 -4.04
C ILE A 154 -33.29 -0.72 -4.69
N ALA A 155 -34.31 0.13 -4.49
CA ALA A 155 -35.60 -0.03 -5.11
C ALA A 155 -35.50 -0.02 -6.64
N TYR A 156 -34.76 0.95 -7.21
CA TYR A 156 -34.51 1.03 -8.64
C TYR A 156 -33.78 -0.21 -9.17
N ALA A 157 -32.76 -0.71 -8.45
CA ALA A 157 -32.01 -1.89 -8.85
C ALA A 157 -32.87 -3.17 -8.82
N LYS A 158 -33.80 -3.30 -7.84
CA LYS A 158 -34.78 -4.40 -7.77
C LYS A 158 -35.76 -4.40 -8.94
N GLU A 159 -36.17 -3.23 -9.41
CA GLU A 159 -37.05 -3.10 -10.59
C GLU A 159 -36.28 -3.31 -11.90
N ASN A 160 -34.95 -3.20 -11.89
CA ASN A 160 -34.10 -3.32 -13.05
C ASN A 160 -32.97 -4.35 -12.88
N PRO A 161 -33.27 -5.63 -12.59
CA PRO A 161 -32.27 -6.63 -12.27
C PRO A 161 -31.23 -6.81 -13.40
N GLY A 162 -29.93 -6.72 -13.03
CA GLY A 162 -28.78 -6.86 -13.96
C GLY A 162 -28.57 -5.69 -14.92
N LYS A 163 -29.38 -4.62 -14.84
CA LYS A 163 -29.22 -3.45 -15.73
C LYS A 163 -28.33 -2.37 -15.11
N VAL A 164 -28.35 -2.20 -13.80
CA VAL A 164 -27.51 -1.22 -13.10
C VAL A 164 -26.05 -1.63 -13.19
N LYS A 165 -25.24 -0.78 -13.81
CA LYS A 165 -23.81 -1.01 -13.99
C LYS A 165 -23.03 -0.36 -12.85
N ILE A 166 -22.26 -1.14 -12.10
CA ILE A 166 -21.37 -0.62 -11.04
C ILE A 166 -19.92 -0.78 -11.48
N GLY A 167 -19.23 0.38 -11.64
CA GLY A 167 -17.82 0.43 -11.97
C GLY A 167 -16.95 0.16 -10.74
N ASN A 168 -15.88 -0.61 -10.92
CA ASN A 168 -14.89 -0.93 -9.90
C ASN A 168 -13.46 -0.91 -10.47
N SER A 169 -12.42 -1.10 -9.63
CA SER A 169 -11.02 -1.01 -10.03
C SER A 169 -10.39 -2.34 -10.47
N GLY A 170 -11.19 -3.24 -10.99
CA GLY A 170 -10.75 -4.55 -11.48
C GLY A 170 -11.45 -5.71 -10.76
N THR A 171 -11.57 -6.83 -11.46
CA THR A 171 -12.15 -8.06 -10.89
C THR A 171 -11.35 -8.51 -9.67
N GLY A 172 -12.02 -8.79 -8.56
CA GLY A 172 -11.40 -9.16 -7.29
C GLY A 172 -10.75 -8.00 -6.52
N SER A 173 -10.87 -6.74 -6.98
CA SER A 173 -10.45 -5.58 -6.20
C SER A 173 -11.40 -5.36 -5.00
N ILE A 174 -10.94 -4.63 -3.99
CA ILE A 174 -11.77 -4.30 -2.83
C ILE A 174 -13.06 -3.57 -3.23
N TRP A 175 -13.02 -2.75 -4.28
CA TRP A 175 -14.18 -2.05 -4.81
C TRP A 175 -15.16 -2.99 -5.53
N HIS A 176 -14.66 -4.09 -6.13
CA HIS A 176 -15.52 -5.16 -6.63
C HIS A 176 -16.19 -5.93 -5.48
N ILE A 177 -15.44 -6.25 -4.43
CA ILE A 177 -15.97 -6.92 -3.22
C ILE A 177 -17.05 -6.04 -2.57
N ALA A 178 -16.85 -4.72 -2.52
CA ALA A 178 -17.85 -3.78 -2.00
C ALA A 178 -19.15 -3.78 -2.83
N ALA A 179 -19.04 -3.80 -4.14
CA ALA A 179 -20.20 -3.89 -5.04
C ALA A 179 -20.95 -5.22 -4.88
N ALA A 180 -20.22 -6.33 -4.80
CA ALA A 180 -20.78 -7.66 -4.61
C ALA A 180 -21.41 -7.82 -3.22
N SER A 181 -20.82 -7.22 -2.19
CA SER A 181 -21.41 -7.18 -0.84
C SER A 181 -22.72 -6.40 -0.82
N LEU A 182 -22.78 -5.23 -1.50
CA LEU A 182 -24.03 -4.49 -1.68
C LEU A 182 -25.07 -5.35 -2.39
N GLU A 183 -24.72 -5.99 -3.51
CA GLU A 183 -25.59 -6.86 -4.29
C GLU A 183 -26.20 -7.96 -3.40
N SER A 184 -25.35 -8.68 -2.67
CA SER A 184 -25.76 -9.78 -1.80
C SER A 184 -26.65 -9.33 -0.64
N ASN A 185 -26.25 -8.26 0.08
CA ASN A 185 -26.97 -7.83 1.28
C ASN A 185 -28.29 -7.09 0.98
N ALA A 186 -28.38 -6.43 -0.20
CA ALA A 186 -29.60 -5.75 -0.63
C ALA A 186 -30.56 -6.64 -1.41
N ASP A 187 -30.16 -7.89 -1.73
CA ASP A 187 -30.91 -8.82 -2.60
C ASP A 187 -31.28 -8.14 -3.93
N ILE A 188 -30.27 -7.60 -4.61
CA ILE A 188 -30.37 -6.98 -5.94
C ILE A 188 -29.48 -7.72 -6.95
N LYS A 189 -29.63 -7.44 -8.23
CA LYS A 189 -28.74 -7.91 -9.29
C LYS A 189 -28.19 -6.71 -10.05
N VAL A 190 -26.84 -6.61 -10.09
CA VAL A 190 -26.13 -5.54 -10.80
C VAL A 190 -25.19 -6.11 -11.86
N ASN A 191 -24.66 -5.24 -12.72
CA ASN A 191 -23.64 -5.58 -13.71
C ASN A 191 -22.31 -4.97 -13.25
N HIS A 192 -21.36 -5.81 -12.86
CA HIS A 192 -20.03 -5.39 -12.45
C HIS A 192 -19.17 -5.02 -13.65
N VAL A 193 -18.66 -3.78 -13.70
CA VAL A 193 -17.83 -3.29 -14.80
C VAL A 193 -16.42 -3.00 -14.29
N PRO A 194 -15.43 -3.90 -14.56
CA PRO A 194 -14.07 -3.71 -14.11
C PRO A 194 -13.31 -2.70 -14.98
N PHE A 195 -12.52 -1.84 -14.33
CA PHE A 195 -11.58 -0.90 -14.93
C PHE A 195 -10.16 -1.16 -14.42
N GLU A 196 -9.14 -0.57 -15.04
CA GLU A 196 -7.74 -0.69 -14.60
C GLU A 196 -7.44 0.03 -13.28
N GLY A 197 -8.40 0.81 -12.74
CA GLY A 197 -8.29 1.54 -11.49
C GLY A 197 -9.50 2.42 -11.21
N ALA A 198 -9.58 2.94 -9.97
CA ALA A 198 -10.69 3.76 -9.49
C ALA A 198 -10.87 5.07 -10.28
N ALA A 199 -9.78 5.68 -10.75
CA ALA A 199 -9.84 6.92 -11.54
C ALA A 199 -10.57 6.71 -12.88
N GLN A 200 -10.35 5.57 -13.55
CA GLN A 200 -11.04 5.20 -14.78
C GLN A 200 -12.52 4.89 -14.52
N ALA A 201 -12.83 4.16 -13.44
CA ALA A 201 -14.21 3.90 -13.03
C ALA A 201 -14.98 5.21 -12.73
N THR A 202 -14.36 6.14 -12.00
CA THR A 202 -14.92 7.47 -11.71
C THR A 202 -15.14 8.28 -12.99
N THR A 203 -14.20 8.24 -13.93
CA THR A 203 -14.35 8.90 -15.22
C THR A 203 -15.52 8.30 -16.02
N ALA A 204 -15.67 6.97 -15.98
CA ALA A 204 -16.78 6.27 -16.63
C ALA A 204 -18.14 6.64 -16.03
N LEU A 205 -18.21 6.84 -14.68
CA LEU A 205 -19.41 7.32 -14.01
C LEU A 205 -19.80 8.73 -14.49
N VAL A 206 -18.86 9.66 -14.50
CA VAL A 206 -19.10 11.03 -14.98
C VAL A 206 -19.49 11.07 -16.45
N GLY A 207 -18.98 10.13 -17.24
CA GLY A 207 -19.30 9.96 -18.66
C GLY A 207 -20.61 9.21 -18.94
N GLY A 208 -21.34 8.74 -17.92
CA GLY A 208 -22.59 7.97 -18.08
C GLY A 208 -22.39 6.56 -18.65
N HIS A 209 -21.17 5.99 -18.58
CA HIS A 209 -20.88 4.63 -19.05
C HIS A 209 -21.21 3.57 -17.99
N VAL A 210 -21.22 3.96 -16.72
CA VAL A 210 -21.70 3.19 -15.57
C VAL A 210 -22.64 4.05 -14.74
N ASP A 211 -23.54 3.41 -13.96
CA ASP A 211 -24.58 4.09 -13.18
C ASP A 211 -24.12 4.44 -11.76
N ALA A 212 -23.16 3.68 -11.26
CA ALA A 212 -22.57 3.86 -9.92
C ALA A 212 -21.12 3.39 -9.88
N VAL A 213 -20.41 3.78 -8.82
CA VAL A 213 -19.10 3.22 -8.42
C VAL A 213 -19.12 2.97 -6.91
N THR A 214 -18.27 2.02 -6.47
CA THR A 214 -18.09 1.64 -5.06
C THR A 214 -16.70 2.01 -4.53
N VAL A 215 -16.06 2.97 -5.15
CA VAL A 215 -14.74 3.48 -4.72
C VAL A 215 -14.86 4.36 -3.47
N SER A 216 -13.73 4.73 -2.86
CA SER A 216 -13.76 5.60 -1.67
C SER A 216 -14.19 7.04 -1.98
N PRO A 217 -14.70 7.79 -0.98
CA PRO A 217 -14.99 9.22 -1.13
C PRO A 217 -13.80 10.05 -1.65
N ALA A 218 -12.58 9.68 -1.25
CA ALA A 218 -11.35 10.33 -1.71
C ALA A 218 -11.19 10.27 -3.23
N GLU A 219 -11.51 9.12 -3.83
CA GLU A 219 -11.31 8.87 -5.27
C GLU A 219 -12.35 9.58 -6.14
N VAL A 220 -13.47 10.01 -5.56
CA VAL A 220 -14.52 10.81 -6.24
C VAL A 220 -14.55 12.26 -5.79
N LYS A 221 -13.69 12.67 -4.82
CA LYS A 221 -13.74 13.98 -4.18
C LYS A 221 -13.77 15.15 -5.18
N ALA A 222 -12.91 15.15 -6.17
CA ALA A 222 -12.87 16.21 -7.19
C ALA A 222 -14.19 16.31 -7.98
N GLN A 223 -14.89 15.21 -8.17
CA GLN A 223 -16.18 15.16 -8.87
C GLN A 223 -17.34 15.54 -7.94
N LEU A 224 -17.24 15.19 -6.65
CA LEU A 224 -18.16 15.65 -5.60
C LEU A 224 -18.08 17.17 -5.46
N ASP A 225 -16.88 17.74 -5.31
CA ASP A 225 -16.63 19.18 -5.20
C ASP A 225 -17.13 19.94 -6.45
N ALA A 226 -17.07 19.30 -7.63
CA ALA A 226 -17.58 19.84 -8.88
C ALA A 226 -19.10 19.65 -9.07
N GLY A 227 -19.79 19.00 -8.13
CA GLY A 227 -21.23 18.72 -8.21
C GLY A 227 -21.65 17.78 -9.35
N LYS A 228 -20.70 16.94 -9.85
CA LYS A 228 -20.98 16.00 -10.95
C LYS A 228 -21.45 14.62 -10.47
N VAL A 229 -21.20 14.30 -9.23
CA VAL A 229 -21.61 13.03 -8.60
C VAL A 229 -22.15 13.31 -7.20
N LYS A 230 -22.89 12.38 -6.63
CA LYS A 230 -23.38 12.36 -5.25
C LYS A 230 -23.13 11.00 -4.63
N THR A 231 -22.72 10.97 -3.36
CA THR A 231 -22.53 9.73 -2.60
C THR A 231 -23.76 9.47 -1.77
N LEU A 232 -24.28 8.23 -1.85
CA LEU A 232 -25.53 7.84 -1.18
C LEU A 232 -25.28 7.27 0.21
N ALA A 233 -24.22 6.48 0.39
CA ALA A 233 -23.83 5.91 1.69
C ALA A 233 -22.37 5.46 1.70
N VAL A 234 -21.78 5.29 2.91
CA VAL A 234 -20.41 4.77 3.12
C VAL A 234 -20.43 3.45 3.88
N MET A 235 -19.57 2.48 3.48
CA MET A 235 -19.43 1.16 4.11
C MET A 235 -18.46 1.21 5.30
N SER A 236 -18.82 1.98 6.31
CA SER A 236 -18.01 2.13 7.53
C SER A 236 -18.87 2.19 8.78
N GLY A 237 -18.26 1.98 9.96
CA GLY A 237 -18.96 2.05 11.24
C GLY A 237 -19.30 3.47 11.70
N LYS A 238 -18.72 4.50 11.06
CA LYS A 238 -19.01 5.92 11.26
C LYS A 238 -19.05 6.64 9.92
N ARG A 239 -19.69 7.81 9.86
CA ARG A 239 -19.67 8.66 8.68
C ARG A 239 -18.25 9.09 8.34
N SER A 240 -17.99 9.34 7.08
CA SER A 240 -16.69 9.83 6.61
C SER A 240 -16.50 11.30 6.97
N ASP A 241 -15.34 11.65 7.51
CA ASP A 241 -15.01 13.04 7.86
C ASP A 241 -14.95 13.96 6.60
N ILE A 242 -14.82 13.38 5.40
CA ILE A 242 -14.76 14.07 4.11
C ILE A 242 -16.17 14.48 3.64
N ILE A 243 -17.16 13.64 3.94
CA ILE A 243 -18.56 13.79 3.52
C ILE A 243 -19.48 13.53 4.73
N PRO A 244 -19.41 14.36 5.79
CA PRO A 244 -20.06 14.10 7.09
C PRO A 244 -21.58 14.04 7.02
N ASP A 245 -22.18 14.61 5.99
CA ASP A 245 -23.63 14.60 5.78
C ASP A 245 -24.12 13.28 5.15
N VAL A 246 -23.22 12.48 4.56
CA VAL A 246 -23.57 11.19 3.95
C VAL A 246 -23.68 10.11 5.02
N PRO A 247 -24.80 9.36 5.09
CA PRO A 247 -24.98 8.31 6.09
C PRO A 247 -24.04 7.12 5.83
N THR A 248 -23.83 6.31 6.88
CA THR A 248 -23.31 4.95 6.70
C THR A 248 -24.41 4.06 6.10
N PHE A 249 -24.03 2.94 5.50
CA PHE A 249 -24.99 1.92 5.04
C PHE A 249 -25.92 1.47 6.17
N LYS A 250 -25.37 1.31 7.38
CA LYS A 250 -26.15 0.95 8.57
C LYS A 250 -27.16 2.01 9.00
N GLU A 251 -26.77 3.30 8.97
CA GLU A 251 -27.71 4.42 9.22
C GLU A 251 -28.78 4.49 8.15
N ALA A 252 -28.47 4.10 6.91
CA ALA A 252 -29.43 4.01 5.80
C ALA A 252 -30.22 2.67 5.76
N GLY A 253 -30.16 1.87 6.82
CA GLY A 253 -31.00 0.67 6.99
C GLY A 253 -30.43 -0.63 6.41
N LEU A 254 -29.24 -0.64 5.80
CA LEU A 254 -28.60 -1.84 5.29
C LEU A 254 -27.36 -2.19 6.12
N ASP A 255 -27.43 -3.33 6.84
CA ASP A 255 -26.30 -3.81 7.64
C ASP A 255 -25.35 -4.59 6.74
N VAL A 256 -24.21 -3.99 6.42
CA VAL A 256 -23.13 -4.59 5.62
C VAL A 256 -21.83 -4.53 6.40
N GLU A 257 -20.91 -5.43 6.05
CA GLU A 257 -19.54 -5.39 6.59
C GLU A 257 -18.85 -4.07 6.26
N GLN A 258 -17.95 -3.64 7.14
CA GLN A 258 -17.08 -2.51 6.85
C GLN A 258 -16.08 -2.91 5.76
N ILE A 259 -16.23 -2.35 4.58
CA ILE A 259 -15.38 -2.62 3.43
C ILE A 259 -14.67 -1.34 3.02
N GLY A 260 -13.36 -1.43 2.84
CA GLY A 260 -12.54 -0.31 2.44
C GLY A 260 -11.11 -0.73 2.16
N THR A 261 -10.35 0.16 1.56
CA THR A 261 -8.93 -0.05 1.34
C THR A 261 -8.13 0.51 2.49
N TRP A 262 -7.14 -0.24 2.94
CA TRP A 262 -6.06 0.27 3.78
C TRP A 262 -4.76 0.30 2.98
N ARG A 263 -3.84 1.16 3.38
CA ARG A 263 -2.48 1.22 2.85
C ARG A 263 -1.49 1.20 4.00
N GLY A 264 -0.52 0.31 3.89
CA GLY A 264 0.53 0.16 4.87
C GLY A 264 1.85 -0.25 4.23
N LEU A 265 2.92 -0.06 4.96
CA LEU A 265 4.26 -0.36 4.48
C LEU A 265 4.67 -1.76 4.91
N THR A 266 5.31 -2.47 3.99
CA THR A 266 5.82 -3.83 4.21
C THR A 266 7.21 -3.99 3.61
N VAL A 267 7.95 -4.97 4.11
CA VAL A 267 9.25 -5.39 3.60
C VAL A 267 9.26 -6.92 3.44
N PRO A 268 10.27 -7.52 2.76
CA PRO A 268 10.43 -8.97 2.72
C PRO A 268 10.42 -9.59 4.12
N LYS A 269 9.89 -10.81 4.25
CA LYS A 269 9.66 -11.52 5.52
C LYS A 269 10.90 -11.58 6.42
N ASP A 270 12.07 -11.82 5.82
CA ASP A 270 13.32 -12.08 6.53
C ASP A 270 14.14 -10.78 6.78
N THR A 271 13.54 -9.60 6.57
CA THR A 271 14.19 -8.33 6.90
C THR A 271 14.47 -8.27 8.40
N PRO A 272 15.70 -7.89 8.85
CA PRO A 272 16.06 -7.79 10.25
C PRO A 272 15.13 -6.87 11.05
N ASP A 273 14.83 -7.22 12.31
CA ASP A 273 13.89 -6.45 13.14
C ASP A 273 14.40 -5.03 13.43
N GLU A 274 15.71 -4.86 13.59
CA GLU A 274 16.34 -3.55 13.77
C GLU A 274 16.14 -2.63 12.56
N VAL A 275 16.18 -3.17 11.35
CA VAL A 275 15.88 -2.43 10.11
C VAL A 275 14.41 -2.03 10.06
N VAL A 276 13.50 -2.95 10.42
CA VAL A 276 12.06 -2.66 10.48
C VAL A 276 11.77 -1.55 11.49
N THR A 277 12.42 -1.58 12.66
CA THR A 277 12.24 -0.55 13.69
C THR A 277 12.64 0.84 13.18
N VAL A 278 13.75 0.96 12.44
CA VAL A 278 14.18 2.24 11.85
C VAL A 278 13.17 2.73 10.81
N LEU A 279 12.69 1.84 9.95
CA LEU A 279 11.68 2.17 8.94
C LEU A 279 10.34 2.57 9.57
N GLU A 280 9.86 1.80 10.56
CA GLU A 280 8.62 2.06 11.29
C GLU A 280 8.65 3.46 11.93
N ASP A 281 9.71 3.75 12.71
CA ASP A 281 9.87 5.05 13.40
C ASP A 281 9.87 6.21 12.39
N ALA A 282 10.61 6.09 11.30
CA ALA A 282 10.71 7.13 10.28
C ALA A 282 9.38 7.38 9.55
N PHE A 283 8.72 6.33 9.10
CA PHE A 283 7.49 6.47 8.33
C PHE A 283 6.28 6.87 9.20
N LEU A 284 6.17 6.38 10.44
CA LEU A 284 5.10 6.82 11.34
C LEU A 284 5.27 8.28 11.74
N LYS A 285 6.50 8.73 12.07
CA LYS A 285 6.77 10.16 12.31
C LYS A 285 6.47 11.03 11.09
N ALA A 286 6.83 10.57 9.90
CA ALA A 286 6.50 11.24 8.65
C ALA A 286 4.97 11.38 8.47
N ALA A 287 4.21 10.34 8.81
CA ALA A 287 2.77 10.32 8.70
C ALA A 287 2.06 11.25 9.73
N GLU A 288 2.73 11.62 10.82
CA GLU A 288 2.24 12.57 11.82
C GLU A 288 2.54 14.04 11.47
N LYS A 289 3.41 14.30 10.47
CA LYS A 289 3.74 15.68 10.08
C LYS A 289 2.54 16.43 9.56
N GLU A 290 2.45 17.71 9.91
CA GLU A 290 1.36 18.59 9.51
C GLU A 290 1.24 18.71 7.97
N SER A 291 2.36 18.70 7.26
CA SER A 291 2.40 18.69 5.79
C SER A 291 1.71 17.45 5.20
N PHE A 292 2.03 16.26 5.73
CA PHE A 292 1.40 15.01 5.31
C PHE A 292 -0.08 14.97 5.69
N THR A 293 -0.44 15.29 6.94
CA THR A 293 -1.84 15.24 7.41
C THR A 293 -2.72 16.23 6.66
N LYS A 294 -2.22 17.43 6.35
CA LYS A 294 -2.91 18.41 5.50
C LYS A 294 -3.07 17.89 4.06
N PHE A 295 -2.03 17.28 3.49
CA PHE A 295 -2.12 16.68 2.16
C PHE A 295 -3.21 15.60 2.11
N MET A 296 -3.22 14.67 3.08
CA MET A 296 -4.21 13.60 3.17
C MET A 296 -5.63 14.17 3.28
N SER A 297 -5.85 15.10 4.21
CA SER A 297 -7.15 15.77 4.40
C SER A 297 -7.63 16.50 3.13
N ASN A 298 -6.76 17.29 2.49
CA ASN A 298 -7.10 18.00 1.26
C ASN A 298 -7.43 17.07 0.10
N SER A 299 -6.78 15.91 0.07
CA SER A 299 -7.02 14.85 -0.92
C SER A 299 -8.22 13.97 -0.56
N GLY A 300 -8.83 14.18 0.61
CA GLY A 300 -9.93 13.35 1.09
C GLY A 300 -9.51 11.94 1.52
N LEU A 301 -8.23 11.73 1.77
CA LEU A 301 -7.68 10.44 2.22
C LEU A 301 -7.69 10.37 3.75
N GLY A 302 -8.17 9.25 4.30
CA GLY A 302 -8.16 9.01 5.74
C GLY A 302 -6.75 8.74 6.26
N ILE A 303 -6.55 8.96 7.56
CA ILE A 303 -5.31 8.57 8.26
C ILE A 303 -5.68 7.56 9.34
N GLN A 304 -4.96 6.46 9.35
CA GLN A 304 -5.04 5.45 10.41
C GLN A 304 -3.64 4.89 10.62
N LEU A 305 -3.00 5.30 11.71
CA LEU A 305 -1.66 4.85 12.04
C LEU A 305 -1.72 3.63 12.96
N LYS A 306 -0.90 2.62 12.64
CA LYS A 306 -0.66 1.45 13.49
C LYS A 306 0.82 1.08 13.39
N SER A 307 1.39 0.69 14.52
CA SER A 307 2.72 0.08 14.59
C SER A 307 2.83 -1.19 13.76
N ALA A 308 4.04 -1.66 13.51
CA ALA A 308 4.28 -2.92 12.78
C ALA A 308 3.53 -4.09 13.43
N SER A 309 3.54 -4.19 14.76
CA SER A 309 2.86 -5.27 15.50
C SER A 309 1.33 -5.18 15.42
N GLU A 310 0.76 -3.98 15.52
CA GLU A 310 -0.68 -3.75 15.39
C GLU A 310 -1.12 -3.96 13.95
N PHE A 311 -0.30 -3.56 12.96
CA PHE A 311 -0.60 -3.78 11.55
C PHE A 311 -0.55 -5.26 11.18
N LYS A 312 0.37 -6.04 11.76
CA LYS A 312 0.38 -7.50 11.61
C LYS A 312 -0.95 -8.12 12.05
N THR A 313 -1.43 -7.73 13.24
CA THR A 313 -2.71 -8.21 13.78
C THR A 313 -3.87 -7.79 12.88
N TYR A 314 -3.89 -6.53 12.44
CA TYR A 314 -4.90 -5.97 11.56
C TYR A 314 -4.97 -6.69 10.19
N MET A 315 -3.82 -6.99 9.58
CA MET A 315 -3.79 -7.78 8.33
C MET A 315 -4.37 -9.18 8.52
N LYS A 316 -4.06 -9.83 9.66
CA LYS A 316 -4.63 -11.16 9.96
C LYS A 316 -6.15 -11.09 10.13
N GLU A 317 -6.65 -10.13 10.89
CA GLU A 317 -8.09 -9.91 11.07
C GLU A 317 -8.80 -9.67 9.74
N ASN A 318 -8.18 -8.85 8.84
CA ASN A 318 -8.70 -8.60 7.51
C ASN A 318 -8.66 -9.85 6.61
N TYR A 319 -7.61 -10.65 6.68
CA TYR A 319 -7.52 -11.92 5.96
C TYR A 319 -8.66 -12.85 6.35
N ASP A 320 -8.91 -13.02 7.66
CA ASP A 320 -9.99 -13.85 8.19
C ASP A 320 -11.39 -13.28 7.82
N LEU A 321 -11.56 -11.95 7.86
CA LEU A 321 -12.78 -11.26 7.49
C LEU A 321 -13.10 -11.45 6.01
N TYR A 322 -12.15 -11.10 5.12
CA TYR A 322 -12.38 -11.19 3.68
C TYR A 322 -12.51 -12.63 3.19
N GLY A 323 -11.88 -13.60 3.86
CA GLY A 323 -12.15 -15.02 3.60
C GLY A 323 -13.62 -15.39 3.81
N LYS A 324 -14.24 -14.88 4.87
CA LYS A 324 -15.67 -15.09 5.14
C LYS A 324 -16.56 -14.32 4.13
N VAL A 325 -16.26 -13.04 3.91
CA VAL A 325 -17.03 -12.21 2.98
C VAL A 325 -17.01 -12.82 1.58
N ILE A 326 -15.82 -13.11 1.03
CA ILE A 326 -15.66 -13.64 -0.33
C ILE A 326 -16.34 -15.00 -0.49
N SER A 327 -16.28 -15.89 0.53
CA SER A 327 -16.95 -17.20 0.44
C SER A 327 -18.47 -17.11 0.38
N GLY A 328 -19.07 -15.99 0.77
CA GLY A 328 -20.51 -15.72 0.71
C GLY A 328 -20.96 -14.97 -0.55
N LEU A 329 -20.03 -14.56 -1.44
CA LEU A 329 -20.32 -13.74 -2.61
C LEU A 329 -20.31 -14.58 -3.91
N ASP A 330 -21.18 -14.21 -4.84
CA ASP A 330 -21.09 -14.64 -6.24
C ASP A 330 -20.28 -13.58 -7.01
N LEU A 331 -19.04 -13.93 -7.37
CA LEU A 331 -18.11 -13.04 -8.05
C LEU A 331 -17.98 -13.34 -9.57
N ASN A 332 -18.90 -14.11 -10.15
CA ASN A 332 -18.91 -14.50 -11.56
C ASN A 332 -19.58 -13.47 -12.46
#